data_fac94b0642c0d8df0c524dbce602b285
#
_entry.id   fac94b0642c0d8df0c524dbce602b285
#
_cell.length_a   1.000
_cell.length_b   1.000
_cell.length_c   1.000
_cell.angle_alpha   90.00
_cell.angle_beta   90.00
_cell.angle_gamma   90.00
#
_symmetry.space_group_name_H-M   'P 1'
#
loop_
_entity.id
_entity.type
_entity.pdbx_description
1 polymer ?
#
loop_
_entity_poly.entity_id
_entity_poly.type
_entity_poly.pdbx_seq_one_letter_code
_entity_poly.pdbx_strand_id
1 'polypeptide(L)'
;MGARDLVAAVLRGDAETVTALLAAGADPDTRTDDGLPVLCLAVAAYDDAVAGALVEGGADPDHGLPDGTTPLVRAVDGGSPAMVTAVLGREPRLRLAESRRTHLLALARVRYERGAEAALRARAGRAGAVRACRVKDDEYDHVTQLTLGDATVRAGHGAILTDLEWAFRVLTPVEELVARAVAPRDREHVDRSSARRVLSERRSRETWSAVTAYRRSPDPEHRHFVLDVLWCYQLTGTSSRNSYEKETAELLVAWAVEGEDDPDVLAEVVRVLGEFDHEEAAAVGRRHADHPDPRVRAQVPALLLDWDDTRPTLGAAARATLLGLAGDGHGTVRAAAGAALATAHDGSPEVTDAVVALLRDPVAGVRALTAEAAADGKDGTSAIADALIPLLDADDLGTRLNAAYGLLRRNDPRTGEAIARVGSHTRPGHEHDHRLSAFWNWECNNRDDRGA
;
A
#
# COMPACT_ATOMS: atom_id res chain seq x y z
N MET A 1 34.93 -21.60 -8.29
CA MET A 1 33.77 -21.12 -7.51
C MET A 1 32.84 -20.53 -8.54
N GLY A 2 31.71 -21.12 -8.87
CA GLY A 2 31.01 -20.55 -9.99
C GLY A 2 29.64 -21.13 -10.28
N ALA A 3 29.54 -21.96 -11.29
CA ALA A 3 28.25 -22.37 -11.86
C ALA A 3 27.36 -23.16 -10.88
N ARG A 4 27.93 -24.10 -10.13
CA ARG A 4 27.17 -24.89 -9.14
C ARG A 4 26.70 -24.08 -7.95
N ASP A 5 27.50 -23.12 -7.50
CA ASP A 5 27.16 -22.27 -6.36
C ASP A 5 26.01 -21.33 -6.75
N LEU A 6 26.02 -20.77 -7.98
CA LEU A 6 24.95 -19.94 -8.50
C LEU A 6 23.64 -20.73 -8.65
N VAL A 7 23.68 -21.94 -9.25
CA VAL A 7 22.48 -22.80 -9.35
C VAL A 7 21.91 -23.11 -7.96
N ALA A 8 22.78 -23.42 -6.99
CA ALA A 8 22.37 -23.74 -5.62
C ALA A 8 21.74 -22.50 -4.91
N ALA A 9 22.25 -21.28 -5.13
CA ALA A 9 21.70 -20.05 -4.58
C ALA A 9 20.32 -19.76 -5.19
N VAL A 10 20.18 -19.90 -6.51
CA VAL A 10 18.90 -19.73 -7.22
C VAL A 10 17.84 -20.72 -6.71
N LEU A 11 18.19 -22.00 -6.53
CA LEU A 11 17.28 -23.03 -6.00
C LEU A 11 16.85 -22.79 -4.56
N ARG A 12 17.62 -22.04 -3.76
CA ARG A 12 17.26 -21.65 -2.39
C ARG A 12 16.47 -20.35 -2.31
N GLY A 13 16.31 -19.62 -3.41
CA GLY A 13 15.69 -18.30 -3.41
C GLY A 13 16.54 -17.21 -2.72
N ASP A 14 17.87 -17.36 -2.73
CA ASP A 14 18.81 -16.49 -2.03
C ASP A 14 19.34 -15.40 -2.96
N ALA A 15 18.53 -14.35 -3.18
CA ALA A 15 18.84 -13.25 -4.08
C ALA A 15 20.11 -12.47 -3.67
N GLU A 16 20.40 -12.40 -2.37
CA GLU A 16 21.58 -11.72 -1.84
C GLU A 16 22.88 -12.49 -2.23
N THR A 17 22.87 -13.83 -2.03
CA THR A 17 23.96 -14.68 -2.47
C THR A 17 24.10 -14.69 -4.01
N VAL A 18 22.99 -14.68 -4.77
CA VAL A 18 23.01 -14.56 -6.23
C VAL A 18 23.72 -13.28 -6.65
N THR A 19 23.34 -12.14 -6.09
CA THR A 19 23.96 -10.83 -6.36
C THR A 19 25.47 -10.86 -6.03
N ALA A 20 25.85 -11.41 -4.89
CA ALA A 20 27.25 -11.50 -4.49
C ALA A 20 28.09 -12.39 -5.44
N LEU A 21 27.52 -13.53 -5.89
CA LEU A 21 28.20 -14.41 -6.85
C LEU A 21 28.37 -13.77 -8.21
N LEU A 22 27.36 -13.04 -8.71
CA LEU A 22 27.45 -12.31 -9.98
C LEU A 22 28.46 -11.18 -9.90
N ALA A 23 28.52 -10.44 -8.81
CA ALA A 23 29.52 -9.42 -8.56
C ALA A 23 30.95 -10.02 -8.48
N ALA A 24 31.09 -11.27 -8.03
CA ALA A 24 32.34 -12.01 -8.04
C ALA A 24 32.71 -12.61 -9.41
N GLY A 25 31.92 -12.37 -10.47
CA GLY A 25 32.19 -12.81 -11.83
C GLY A 25 31.59 -14.16 -12.22
N ALA A 26 30.57 -14.65 -11.50
CA ALA A 26 29.80 -15.81 -11.97
C ALA A 26 29.05 -15.46 -13.26
N ASP A 27 28.95 -16.42 -14.19
CA ASP A 27 28.22 -16.22 -15.44
C ASP A 27 26.70 -16.19 -15.18
N PRO A 28 25.99 -15.06 -15.45
CA PRO A 28 24.55 -14.96 -15.24
C PRO A 28 23.74 -15.91 -16.14
N ASP A 29 24.28 -16.32 -17.30
CA ASP A 29 23.67 -17.28 -18.22
C ASP A 29 24.06 -18.73 -17.94
N THR A 30 24.58 -19.01 -16.72
CA THR A 30 24.84 -20.36 -16.24
C THR A 30 23.67 -21.30 -16.53
N ARG A 31 24.00 -22.52 -16.99
CA ARG A 31 22.97 -23.53 -17.29
C ARG A 31 22.92 -24.63 -16.25
N THR A 32 21.73 -25.16 -16.06
CA THR A 32 21.48 -26.38 -15.29
C THR A 32 22.03 -27.62 -16.05
N ASP A 33 22.04 -28.76 -15.38
CA ASP A 33 22.44 -30.05 -16.01
C ASP A 33 21.50 -30.41 -17.19
N ASP A 34 20.26 -29.93 -17.18
CA ASP A 34 19.26 -30.07 -18.28
C ASP A 34 19.45 -29.02 -19.40
N GLY A 35 20.48 -28.19 -19.31
CA GLY A 35 20.80 -27.17 -20.31
C GLY A 35 19.93 -25.91 -20.29
N LEU A 36 19.07 -25.74 -19.30
CA LEU A 36 18.25 -24.53 -19.13
C LEU A 36 19.05 -23.41 -18.44
N PRO A 37 18.92 -22.14 -18.86
CA PRO A 37 19.44 -21.01 -18.09
C PRO A 37 18.89 -20.99 -16.67
N VAL A 38 19.71 -20.61 -15.70
CA VAL A 38 19.29 -20.51 -14.28
C VAL A 38 18.12 -19.51 -14.09
N LEU A 39 18.00 -18.50 -14.95
CA LEU A 39 16.87 -17.59 -14.98
C LEU A 39 15.53 -18.33 -15.15
N CYS A 40 15.50 -19.43 -15.90
CA CYS A 40 14.28 -20.25 -16.04
C CYS A 40 13.88 -20.95 -14.74
N LEU A 41 14.82 -21.25 -13.84
CA LEU A 41 14.51 -21.79 -12.51
C LEU A 41 13.80 -20.75 -11.65
N ALA A 42 14.32 -19.51 -11.61
CA ALA A 42 13.69 -18.41 -10.89
C ALA A 42 12.27 -18.12 -11.42
N VAL A 43 12.12 -18.10 -12.76
CA VAL A 43 10.79 -17.91 -13.43
C VAL A 43 9.82 -19.03 -13.03
N ALA A 44 10.27 -20.29 -13.01
CA ALA A 44 9.42 -21.42 -12.64
C ALA A 44 9.03 -21.43 -11.15
N ALA A 45 9.89 -20.91 -10.29
CA ALA A 45 9.65 -20.76 -8.86
C ALA A 45 8.81 -19.52 -8.49
N TYR A 46 8.57 -18.60 -9.42
CA TYR A 46 7.98 -17.28 -9.16
C TYR A 46 8.80 -16.45 -8.16
N ASP A 47 10.11 -16.58 -8.19
CA ASP A 47 11.05 -15.82 -7.36
C ASP A 47 11.54 -14.59 -8.15
N ASP A 48 10.80 -13.51 -8.05
CA ASP A 48 11.05 -12.26 -8.77
C ASP A 48 12.33 -11.57 -8.28
N ALA A 49 12.67 -11.70 -6.99
CA ALA A 49 13.88 -11.12 -6.43
C ALA A 49 15.14 -11.78 -7.03
N VAL A 50 15.17 -13.13 -7.11
CA VAL A 50 16.24 -13.87 -7.75
C VAL A 50 16.28 -13.60 -9.26
N ALA A 51 15.13 -13.56 -9.93
CA ALA A 51 15.06 -13.24 -11.36
C ALA A 51 15.59 -11.83 -11.66
N GLY A 52 15.21 -10.85 -10.84
CA GLY A 52 15.71 -9.48 -10.92
C GLY A 52 17.22 -9.40 -10.75
N ALA A 53 17.77 -10.05 -9.72
CA ALA A 53 19.22 -10.13 -9.48
C ALA A 53 19.98 -10.72 -10.68
N LEU A 54 19.46 -11.80 -11.29
CA LEU A 54 20.05 -12.41 -12.47
C LEU A 54 20.05 -11.47 -13.68
N VAL A 55 18.91 -10.81 -13.96
CA VAL A 55 18.78 -9.89 -15.09
C VAL A 55 19.63 -8.64 -14.90
N GLU A 56 19.68 -8.08 -13.69
CA GLU A 56 20.59 -6.97 -13.35
C GLU A 56 22.05 -7.36 -13.46
N GLY A 57 22.37 -8.61 -13.16
CA GLY A 57 23.69 -9.21 -13.34
C GLY A 57 24.05 -9.54 -14.80
N GLY A 58 23.11 -9.32 -15.73
CA GLY A 58 23.34 -9.48 -17.18
C GLY A 58 22.81 -10.77 -17.80
N ALA A 59 21.98 -11.56 -17.10
CA ALA A 59 21.30 -12.72 -17.72
C ALA A 59 20.43 -12.29 -18.91
N ASP A 60 20.47 -13.07 -20.00
CA ASP A 60 19.70 -12.79 -21.21
C ASP A 60 18.26 -13.32 -21.10
N PRO A 61 17.24 -12.47 -20.90
CA PRO A 61 15.84 -12.90 -20.80
C PRO A 61 15.25 -13.35 -22.13
N ASP A 62 15.91 -13.04 -23.25
CA ASP A 62 15.49 -13.39 -24.61
C ASP A 62 16.25 -14.60 -25.18
N HIS A 63 17.04 -15.25 -24.34
CA HIS A 63 17.78 -16.47 -24.74
C HIS A 63 16.83 -17.54 -25.29
N GLY A 64 17.05 -17.95 -26.53
CA GLY A 64 16.23 -18.96 -27.19
C GLY A 64 16.39 -20.34 -26.57
N LEU A 65 15.28 -20.97 -26.18
CA LEU A 65 15.26 -22.29 -25.59
C LEU A 65 14.93 -23.36 -26.66
N PRO A 66 15.25 -24.64 -26.38
CA PRO A 66 15.02 -25.73 -27.36
C PRO A 66 13.54 -25.91 -27.77
N ASP A 67 12.59 -25.50 -26.92
CA ASP A 67 11.15 -25.53 -27.21
C ASP A 67 10.65 -24.29 -27.96
N GLY A 68 11.55 -23.40 -28.39
CA GLY A 68 11.25 -22.18 -29.10
C GLY A 68 10.74 -21.02 -28.21
N THR A 69 10.69 -21.21 -26.89
CA THR A 69 10.37 -20.14 -25.93
C THR A 69 11.62 -19.36 -25.51
N THR A 70 11.43 -18.35 -24.63
CA THR A 70 12.50 -17.63 -23.92
C THR A 70 12.12 -17.51 -22.45
N PRO A 71 13.06 -17.20 -21.54
CA PRO A 71 12.72 -16.90 -20.14
C PRO A 71 11.60 -15.85 -20.00
N LEU A 72 11.65 -14.77 -20.79
CA LEU A 72 10.60 -13.74 -20.80
C LEU A 72 9.25 -14.24 -21.28
N VAL A 73 9.20 -15.06 -22.34
CA VAL A 73 7.96 -15.69 -22.81
C VAL A 73 7.39 -16.61 -21.74
N ARG A 74 8.23 -17.39 -21.03
CA ARG A 74 7.78 -18.24 -19.91
C ARG A 74 7.26 -17.43 -18.71
N ALA A 75 7.85 -16.26 -18.44
CA ALA A 75 7.36 -15.35 -17.40
C ALA A 75 5.95 -14.82 -17.74
N VAL A 76 5.72 -14.37 -18.99
CA VAL A 76 4.39 -13.95 -19.46
C VAL A 76 3.38 -15.08 -19.38
N ASP A 77 3.75 -16.30 -19.80
CA ASP A 77 2.90 -17.48 -19.71
C ASP A 77 2.58 -17.90 -18.25
N GLY A 78 3.48 -17.57 -17.32
CA GLY A 78 3.34 -17.85 -15.90
C GLY A 78 2.26 -17.02 -15.22
N GLY A 79 1.97 -15.81 -15.72
CA GLY A 79 0.88 -14.97 -15.24
C GLY A 79 1.17 -14.20 -13.95
N SER A 80 2.45 -13.99 -13.59
CA SER A 80 2.88 -13.14 -12.48
C SER A 80 3.43 -11.82 -13.01
N PRO A 81 2.79 -10.68 -12.76
CA PRO A 81 3.29 -9.36 -13.15
C PRO A 81 4.65 -9.02 -12.53
N ALA A 82 4.85 -9.34 -11.25
CA ALA A 82 6.14 -9.11 -10.58
C ALA A 82 7.27 -9.85 -11.30
N MET A 83 7.04 -11.12 -11.64
CA MET A 83 8.01 -11.92 -12.41
C MET A 83 8.27 -11.33 -13.79
N VAL A 84 7.23 -10.89 -14.52
CA VAL A 84 7.41 -10.25 -15.83
C VAL A 84 8.20 -8.96 -15.69
N THR A 85 7.94 -8.15 -14.69
CA THR A 85 8.67 -6.90 -14.42
C THR A 85 10.16 -7.18 -14.17
N ALA A 86 10.47 -8.18 -13.33
CA ALA A 86 11.84 -8.59 -13.01
C ALA A 86 12.61 -9.06 -14.27
N VAL A 87 11.96 -9.89 -15.09
CA VAL A 87 12.58 -10.46 -16.29
C VAL A 87 12.60 -9.47 -17.46
N LEU A 88 11.62 -8.58 -17.57
CA LEU A 88 11.56 -7.57 -18.63
C LEU A 88 12.74 -6.58 -18.54
N GLY A 89 13.22 -6.29 -17.32
CA GLY A 89 14.36 -5.44 -17.10
C GLY A 89 14.15 -3.98 -17.49
N ARG A 90 15.26 -3.22 -17.56
CA ARG A 90 15.24 -1.79 -17.85
C ARG A 90 15.06 -1.50 -19.33
N GLU A 91 14.35 -0.42 -19.64
CA GLU A 91 14.14 0.11 -21.00
C GLU A 91 13.76 -0.95 -22.06
N PRO A 92 12.75 -1.78 -21.82
CA PRO A 92 12.42 -2.92 -22.68
C PRO A 92 12.07 -2.49 -24.11
N ARG A 93 11.55 -1.27 -24.29
CA ARG A 93 11.25 -0.71 -25.60
C ARG A 93 12.47 -0.52 -26.47
N LEU A 94 13.60 -0.15 -25.88
CA LEU A 94 14.86 0.05 -26.59
C LEU A 94 15.59 -1.28 -26.82
N ARG A 95 15.53 -2.17 -25.84
CA ARG A 95 16.20 -3.48 -25.89
C ARG A 95 15.53 -4.45 -26.89
N LEU A 96 14.21 -4.49 -26.92
CA LEU A 96 13.46 -5.45 -27.73
C LEU A 96 13.15 -4.91 -29.13
N ALA A 97 13.39 -5.73 -30.13
CA ALA A 97 12.97 -5.45 -31.51
C ALA A 97 11.43 -5.39 -31.59
N GLU A 98 10.90 -4.64 -32.55
CA GLU A 98 9.46 -4.44 -32.73
C GLU A 98 8.69 -5.76 -32.88
N SER A 99 9.22 -6.70 -33.64
CA SER A 99 8.62 -8.04 -33.81
C SER A 99 8.48 -8.80 -32.48
N ARG A 100 9.46 -8.68 -31.59
CA ARG A 100 9.43 -9.29 -30.25
C ARG A 100 8.38 -8.63 -29.37
N ARG A 101 8.32 -7.29 -29.36
CA ARG A 101 7.29 -6.53 -28.62
C ARG A 101 5.88 -6.92 -29.08
N THR A 102 5.66 -6.97 -30.40
CA THR A 102 4.37 -7.39 -30.99
C THR A 102 4.02 -8.82 -30.57
N HIS A 103 5.00 -9.74 -30.58
CA HIS A 103 4.77 -11.12 -30.16
C HIS A 103 4.38 -11.20 -28.67
N LEU A 104 5.09 -10.50 -27.78
CA LEU A 104 4.79 -10.48 -26.34
C LEU A 104 3.40 -9.90 -26.05
N LEU A 105 3.03 -8.80 -26.73
CA LEU A 105 1.68 -8.22 -26.61
C LEU A 105 0.59 -9.18 -27.08
N ALA A 106 0.80 -9.84 -28.24
CA ALA A 106 -0.15 -10.82 -28.75
C ALA A 106 -0.30 -12.01 -27.79
N LEU A 107 0.81 -12.50 -27.23
CA LEU A 107 0.81 -13.59 -26.26
C LEU A 107 0.04 -13.18 -24.98
N ALA A 108 0.38 -12.03 -24.38
CA ALA A 108 -0.26 -11.54 -23.17
C ALA A 108 -1.78 -11.35 -23.40
N ARG A 109 -2.20 -10.79 -24.53
CA ARG A 109 -3.61 -10.63 -24.92
C ARG A 109 -4.34 -11.96 -25.01
N VAL A 110 -3.75 -12.94 -25.71
CA VAL A 110 -4.33 -14.29 -25.82
C VAL A 110 -4.46 -14.96 -24.45
N ARG A 111 -3.46 -14.78 -23.55
CA ARG A 111 -3.51 -15.34 -22.19
C ARG A 111 -4.58 -14.66 -21.34
N TYR A 112 -4.70 -13.34 -21.43
CA TYR A 112 -5.77 -12.59 -20.78
C TYR A 112 -7.16 -13.04 -21.25
N GLU A 113 -7.40 -13.10 -22.56
CA GLU A 113 -8.70 -13.45 -23.13
C GLU A 113 -9.11 -14.91 -22.86
N ARG A 114 -8.15 -15.85 -22.85
CA ARG A 114 -8.43 -17.28 -22.57
C ARG A 114 -8.53 -17.59 -21.09
N GLY A 115 -7.93 -16.75 -20.24
CA GLY A 115 -7.87 -16.91 -18.80
C GLY A 115 -6.79 -17.90 -18.31
N ALA A 116 -6.40 -17.74 -17.07
CA ALA A 116 -5.31 -18.49 -16.44
C ALA A 116 -5.58 -20.00 -16.35
N GLU A 117 -6.85 -20.42 -16.19
CA GLU A 117 -7.20 -21.84 -16.14
C GLU A 117 -6.92 -22.55 -17.48
N ALA A 118 -7.22 -21.90 -18.60
CA ALA A 118 -6.92 -22.46 -19.90
C ALA A 118 -5.41 -22.61 -20.12
N ALA A 119 -4.62 -21.63 -19.68
CA ALA A 119 -3.16 -21.70 -19.72
C ALA A 119 -2.63 -22.83 -18.83
N LEU A 120 -3.18 -23.00 -17.63
CA LEU A 120 -2.83 -24.08 -16.71
C LEU A 120 -3.11 -25.47 -17.32
N ARG A 121 -4.31 -25.66 -17.90
CA ARG A 121 -4.69 -26.93 -18.52
C ARG A 121 -3.80 -27.29 -19.71
N ALA A 122 -3.46 -26.30 -20.53
CA ALA A 122 -2.52 -26.46 -21.63
C ALA A 122 -1.13 -26.88 -21.15
N ARG A 123 -0.62 -26.25 -20.07
CA ARG A 123 0.67 -26.58 -19.46
C ARG A 123 0.68 -27.96 -18.80
N ALA A 124 -0.39 -28.31 -18.08
CA ALA A 124 -0.49 -29.59 -17.38
C ALA A 124 -0.67 -30.77 -18.33
N GLY A 125 -1.21 -30.55 -19.55
CA GLY A 125 -1.45 -31.60 -20.54
C GLY A 125 -2.42 -32.72 -20.08
N ARG A 126 -3.17 -32.48 -18.98
CA ARG A 126 -4.06 -33.47 -18.37
C ARG A 126 -5.34 -32.84 -17.83
N ALA A 127 -6.38 -33.67 -17.72
CA ALA A 127 -7.59 -33.29 -17.00
C ALA A 127 -7.41 -33.48 -15.48
N GLY A 128 -8.19 -32.74 -14.69
CA GLY A 128 -8.16 -32.84 -13.22
C GLY A 128 -8.83 -31.64 -12.54
N ALA A 129 -8.94 -31.71 -11.24
CA ALA A 129 -9.44 -30.61 -10.40
C ALA A 129 -8.35 -29.54 -10.28
N VAL A 130 -8.72 -28.30 -10.58
CA VAL A 130 -7.87 -27.14 -10.39
C VAL A 130 -8.01 -26.66 -8.94
N ARG A 131 -6.90 -26.44 -8.27
CA ARG A 131 -6.86 -25.77 -6.96
C ARG A 131 -6.55 -24.30 -7.17
N ALA A 132 -7.29 -23.43 -6.51
CA ALA A 132 -7.08 -22.01 -6.51
C ALA A 132 -6.72 -21.54 -5.10
N CYS A 133 -5.72 -20.67 -4.98
CA CYS A 133 -5.39 -19.98 -3.73
C CYS A 133 -4.97 -18.54 -4.03
N ARG A 134 -5.23 -17.65 -3.08
CA ARG A 134 -4.73 -16.28 -3.11
C ARG A 134 -3.31 -16.26 -2.61
N VAL A 135 -2.40 -15.68 -3.38
CA VAL A 135 -0.98 -15.56 -3.02
C VAL A 135 -0.53 -14.12 -3.22
N LYS A 136 0.52 -13.73 -2.53
CA LYS A 136 1.22 -12.48 -2.85
C LYS A 136 1.93 -12.64 -4.19
N ASP A 137 1.84 -11.62 -5.03
CA ASP A 137 2.63 -11.55 -6.25
C ASP A 137 3.91 -10.74 -6.01
N ASP A 138 3.78 -9.67 -5.22
CA ASP A 138 4.88 -8.87 -4.69
C ASP A 138 4.62 -8.49 -3.22
N GLU A 139 5.26 -7.43 -2.72
CA GLU A 139 5.11 -6.95 -1.35
C GLU A 139 3.68 -6.46 -1.04
N TYR A 140 2.99 -5.88 -2.01
CA TYR A 140 1.72 -5.16 -1.83
C TYR A 140 0.54 -5.87 -2.45
N ASP A 141 0.72 -6.48 -3.62
CA ASP A 141 -0.35 -6.96 -4.47
C ASP A 141 -0.54 -8.47 -4.41
N HIS A 142 -1.75 -8.91 -4.69
CA HIS A 142 -2.15 -10.30 -4.66
C HIS A 142 -2.62 -10.79 -6.02
N VAL A 143 -2.52 -12.11 -6.20
CA VAL A 143 -3.00 -12.78 -7.41
C VAL A 143 -3.59 -14.15 -7.05
N THR A 144 -4.53 -14.63 -7.87
CA THR A 144 -5.01 -16.00 -7.74
C THR A 144 -4.01 -16.95 -8.41
N GLN A 145 -3.45 -17.88 -7.63
CA GLN A 145 -2.61 -18.96 -8.14
C GLN A 145 -3.45 -20.21 -8.38
N LEU A 146 -3.36 -20.74 -9.58
CA LEU A 146 -4.02 -21.98 -10.00
C LEU A 146 -3.01 -23.11 -10.13
N THR A 147 -3.35 -24.30 -9.61
CA THR A 147 -2.47 -25.48 -9.63
C THR A 147 -3.23 -26.71 -10.11
N LEU A 148 -2.61 -27.48 -11.01
CA LEU A 148 -3.11 -28.77 -11.51
C LEU A 148 -1.95 -29.75 -11.60
N GLY A 149 -1.86 -30.67 -10.65
CA GLY A 149 -0.68 -31.52 -10.48
C GLY A 149 0.55 -30.69 -10.18
N ASP A 150 1.59 -30.83 -11.00
CA ASP A 150 2.87 -30.11 -10.84
C ASP A 150 2.89 -28.77 -11.62
N ALA A 151 1.83 -28.51 -12.41
CA ALA A 151 1.73 -27.27 -13.15
C ALA A 151 1.08 -26.17 -12.29
N THR A 152 1.63 -24.98 -12.38
CA THR A 152 1.13 -23.77 -11.70
C THR A 152 1.08 -22.59 -12.67
N VAL A 153 0.02 -21.76 -12.58
CA VAL A 153 -0.14 -20.50 -13.31
C VAL A 153 -0.78 -19.48 -12.37
N ARG A 154 -0.33 -18.24 -12.41
CA ARG A 154 -0.96 -17.10 -11.72
C ARG A 154 -1.93 -16.38 -12.65
N ALA A 155 -2.97 -15.76 -12.12
CA ALA A 155 -4.04 -15.16 -12.92
C ALA A 155 -3.86 -13.64 -13.14
N GLY A 156 -2.63 -13.14 -13.21
CA GLY A 156 -2.30 -11.73 -13.39
C GLY A 156 -2.08 -11.30 -14.84
N HIS A 157 -2.67 -12.00 -15.80
CA HIS A 157 -2.43 -11.68 -17.22
C HIS A 157 -3.05 -10.34 -17.68
N GLY A 158 -4.07 -9.83 -16.95
CA GLY A 158 -4.61 -8.48 -17.17
C GLY A 158 -3.59 -7.39 -16.83
N ALA A 159 -2.90 -7.54 -15.71
CA ALA A 159 -1.81 -6.66 -15.31
C ALA A 159 -0.63 -6.74 -16.27
N ILE A 160 -0.20 -7.97 -16.63
CA ILE A 160 0.90 -8.18 -17.59
C ILE A 160 0.61 -7.48 -18.92
N LEU A 161 -0.61 -7.64 -19.45
CA LEU A 161 -0.99 -6.98 -20.70
C LEU A 161 -0.96 -5.46 -20.55
N THR A 162 -1.50 -4.93 -19.46
CA THR A 162 -1.53 -3.49 -19.17
C THR A 162 -0.11 -2.92 -19.06
N ASP A 163 0.78 -3.60 -18.35
CA ASP A 163 2.16 -3.18 -18.13
C ASP A 163 3.00 -3.24 -19.41
N LEU A 164 2.84 -4.28 -20.23
CA LEU A 164 3.51 -4.40 -21.53
C LEU A 164 3.00 -3.34 -22.51
N GLU A 165 1.68 -3.08 -22.57
CA GLU A 165 1.11 -2.00 -23.39
C GLU A 165 1.71 -0.66 -23.00
N TRP A 166 1.79 -0.35 -21.69
CA TRP A 166 2.38 0.88 -21.18
C TRP A 166 3.89 0.97 -21.47
N ALA A 167 4.64 -0.09 -21.20
CA ALA A 167 6.09 -0.17 -21.45
C ALA A 167 6.43 0.04 -22.95
N PHE A 168 5.59 -0.47 -23.84
CA PHE A 168 5.78 -0.35 -25.29
C PHE A 168 5.07 0.86 -25.90
N ARG A 169 4.49 1.75 -25.07
CA ARG A 169 3.81 2.98 -25.50
C ARG A 169 2.56 2.73 -26.35
N VAL A 170 1.84 1.68 -26.08
CA VAL A 170 0.48 1.46 -26.60
C VAL A 170 -0.49 2.20 -25.68
N LEU A 171 -1.26 3.12 -26.26
CA LEU A 171 -2.25 3.89 -25.49
C LEU A 171 -3.58 3.10 -25.48
N THR A 172 -3.73 2.21 -24.50
CA THR A 172 -4.95 1.42 -24.28
C THR A 172 -6.11 2.32 -23.87
N PRO A 173 -7.32 2.15 -24.39
CA PRO A 173 -8.51 2.92 -24.00
C PRO A 173 -8.74 2.83 -22.46
N VAL A 174 -9.25 3.92 -21.87
CA VAL A 174 -9.55 3.99 -20.43
C VAL A 174 -10.58 2.92 -20.06
N GLU A 175 -11.59 2.72 -20.90
CA GLU A 175 -12.65 1.73 -20.71
C GLU A 175 -12.09 0.30 -20.57
N GLU A 176 -11.08 -0.04 -21.36
CA GLU A 176 -10.44 -1.35 -21.32
C GLU A 176 -9.62 -1.53 -20.03
N LEU A 177 -8.92 -0.50 -19.60
CA LEU A 177 -8.17 -0.52 -18.33
C LEU A 177 -9.10 -0.61 -17.12
N VAL A 178 -10.19 0.14 -17.11
CA VAL A 178 -11.21 0.05 -16.07
C VAL A 178 -11.83 -1.34 -16.03
N ALA A 179 -12.19 -1.90 -17.17
CA ALA A 179 -12.75 -3.25 -17.26
C ALA A 179 -11.79 -4.31 -16.70
N ARG A 180 -10.49 -4.21 -17.00
CA ARG A 180 -9.47 -5.11 -16.43
C ARG A 180 -9.34 -4.93 -14.90
N ALA A 181 -9.37 -3.70 -14.42
CA ALA A 181 -9.21 -3.39 -13.00
C ALA A 181 -10.33 -3.96 -12.13
N VAL A 182 -11.57 -3.96 -12.63
CA VAL A 182 -12.76 -4.38 -11.85
C VAL A 182 -13.16 -5.83 -12.09
N ALA A 183 -12.59 -6.50 -13.12
CA ALA A 183 -12.88 -7.90 -13.41
C ALA A 183 -12.58 -8.84 -12.23
N PRO A 184 -11.43 -8.73 -11.54
CA PRO A 184 -11.23 -9.39 -10.26
C PRO A 184 -12.06 -8.69 -9.18
N ARG A 185 -12.77 -9.47 -8.34
CA ARG A 185 -13.50 -8.89 -7.19
C ARG A 185 -12.60 -8.58 -5.99
N ASP A 186 -11.34 -9.00 -6.04
CA ASP A 186 -10.32 -8.68 -5.03
C ASP A 186 -9.72 -7.31 -5.35
N ARG A 187 -9.95 -6.33 -4.48
CA ARG A 187 -9.45 -4.95 -4.64
C ARG A 187 -7.92 -4.83 -4.52
N GLU A 188 -7.27 -5.83 -3.94
CA GLU A 188 -5.81 -5.92 -3.86
C GLU A 188 -5.21 -6.78 -5.00
N HIS A 189 -6.00 -7.08 -6.03
CA HIS A 189 -5.54 -7.85 -7.18
C HIS A 189 -4.60 -7.02 -8.08
N VAL A 190 -3.55 -7.64 -8.56
CA VAL A 190 -2.53 -7.05 -9.47
C VAL A 190 -3.13 -6.32 -10.68
N ASP A 191 -4.23 -6.81 -11.26
CA ASP A 191 -4.87 -6.18 -12.42
C ASP A 191 -5.40 -4.78 -12.09
N ARG A 192 -5.92 -4.60 -10.86
CA ARG A 192 -6.41 -3.30 -10.36
C ARG A 192 -5.26 -2.34 -10.15
N SER A 193 -4.19 -2.80 -9.52
CA SER A 193 -3.01 -1.98 -9.23
C SER A 193 -2.29 -1.52 -10.49
N SER A 194 -2.08 -2.40 -11.48
CA SER A 194 -1.48 -2.04 -12.76
C SER A 194 -2.32 -1.02 -13.53
N ALA A 195 -3.63 -1.21 -13.63
CA ALA A 195 -4.51 -0.26 -14.30
C ALA A 195 -4.53 1.11 -13.61
N ARG A 196 -4.63 1.12 -12.26
CA ARG A 196 -4.57 2.33 -11.43
C ARG A 196 -3.27 3.09 -11.68
N ARG A 197 -2.12 2.41 -11.61
CA ARG A 197 -0.81 3.00 -11.86
C ARG A 197 -0.72 3.61 -13.26
N VAL A 198 -1.08 2.88 -14.31
CA VAL A 198 -1.03 3.35 -15.69
C VAL A 198 -1.93 4.57 -15.90
N LEU A 199 -3.15 4.57 -15.36
CA LEU A 199 -4.08 5.69 -15.48
C LEU A 199 -3.57 6.92 -14.72
N SER A 200 -2.99 6.75 -13.54
CA SER A 200 -2.42 7.86 -12.77
C SER A 200 -1.16 8.47 -13.41
N GLU A 201 -0.34 7.66 -14.09
CA GLU A 201 0.85 8.12 -14.79
C GLU A 201 0.56 8.88 -16.10
N ARG A 202 -0.61 8.67 -16.73
CA ARG A 202 -0.97 9.32 -18.01
C ARG A 202 -1.10 10.83 -17.93
N ARG A 203 -1.53 11.37 -16.78
CA ARG A 203 -1.64 12.82 -16.49
C ARG A 203 -2.23 13.67 -17.62
N SER A 204 -3.19 13.12 -18.38
CA SER A 204 -3.88 13.84 -19.45
C SER A 204 -5.32 14.18 -19.04
N ARG A 205 -5.83 15.32 -19.54
CA ARG A 205 -7.21 15.75 -19.25
C ARG A 205 -8.23 14.76 -19.78
N GLU A 206 -7.96 14.16 -20.92
CA GLU A 206 -8.79 13.12 -21.52
C GLU A 206 -8.89 11.92 -20.60
N THR A 207 -7.74 11.43 -20.07
CA THR A 207 -7.71 10.31 -19.13
C THR A 207 -8.45 10.66 -17.84
N TRP A 208 -8.19 11.83 -17.24
CA TRP A 208 -8.87 12.30 -16.04
C TRP A 208 -10.39 12.37 -16.25
N SER A 209 -10.85 12.97 -17.35
CA SER A 209 -12.28 13.09 -17.67
C SER A 209 -12.94 11.74 -17.92
N ALA A 210 -12.25 10.82 -18.61
CA ALA A 210 -12.76 9.49 -18.89
C ALA A 210 -12.86 8.64 -17.61
N VAL A 211 -11.86 8.69 -16.72
CA VAL A 211 -11.90 8.01 -15.43
C VAL A 211 -13.02 8.56 -14.55
N THR A 212 -13.10 9.88 -14.38
CA THR A 212 -14.08 10.52 -13.49
C THR A 212 -15.52 10.35 -13.97
N ALA A 213 -15.76 10.08 -15.26
CA ALA A 213 -17.08 9.75 -15.78
C ALA A 213 -17.68 8.49 -15.11
N TYR A 214 -16.85 7.53 -14.69
CA TYR A 214 -17.30 6.32 -14.01
C TYR A 214 -17.84 6.56 -12.60
N ARG A 215 -17.70 7.75 -12.01
CA ARG A 215 -18.34 8.10 -10.73
C ARG A 215 -19.88 7.96 -10.77
N ARG A 216 -20.47 7.95 -11.95
CA ARG A 216 -21.91 7.74 -12.16
C ARG A 216 -22.25 6.32 -12.62
N SER A 217 -21.30 5.40 -12.60
CA SER A 217 -21.56 3.99 -12.93
C SER A 217 -22.54 3.37 -11.92
N PRO A 218 -23.50 2.55 -12.38
CA PRO A 218 -24.37 1.78 -11.49
C PRO A 218 -23.58 0.75 -10.66
N ASP A 219 -22.40 0.30 -11.14
CA ASP A 219 -21.55 -0.64 -10.43
C ASP A 219 -20.65 0.10 -9.41
N PRO A 220 -20.76 -0.19 -8.09
CA PRO A 220 -19.93 0.43 -7.07
C PRO A 220 -18.44 0.15 -7.25
N GLU A 221 -18.04 -0.98 -7.83
CA GLU A 221 -16.62 -1.27 -8.08
C GLU A 221 -15.98 -0.30 -9.07
N HIS A 222 -16.71 0.15 -10.08
CA HIS A 222 -16.26 1.22 -10.96
C HIS A 222 -16.06 2.52 -10.18
N ARG A 223 -17.03 2.87 -9.31
CA ARG A 223 -16.96 4.11 -8.52
C ARG A 223 -15.79 4.09 -7.53
N HIS A 224 -15.55 2.95 -6.87
CA HIS A 224 -14.35 2.76 -6.04
C HIS A 224 -13.06 2.88 -6.84
N PHE A 225 -13.01 2.32 -8.04
CA PHE A 225 -11.80 2.40 -8.85
C PHE A 225 -11.48 3.84 -9.27
N VAL A 226 -12.49 4.68 -9.51
CA VAL A 226 -12.28 6.12 -9.70
C VAL A 226 -11.51 6.72 -8.51
N LEU A 227 -11.96 6.42 -7.29
CA LEU A 227 -11.35 6.94 -6.06
C LEU A 227 -9.91 6.46 -5.88
N ASP A 228 -9.62 5.19 -6.21
CA ASP A 228 -8.25 4.67 -6.21
C ASP A 228 -7.33 5.46 -7.16
N VAL A 229 -7.80 5.78 -8.36
CA VAL A 229 -7.02 6.55 -9.33
C VAL A 229 -6.82 7.99 -8.86
N LEU A 230 -7.88 8.63 -8.35
CA LEU A 230 -7.81 10.00 -7.84
C LEU A 230 -6.85 10.13 -6.65
N TRP A 231 -6.88 9.16 -5.73
CA TRP A 231 -5.92 9.11 -4.62
C TRP A 231 -4.47 8.95 -5.09
N CYS A 232 -4.23 8.11 -6.12
CA CYS A 232 -2.89 7.98 -6.70
C CYS A 232 -2.39 9.26 -7.36
N TYR A 233 -3.25 10.09 -7.93
CA TYR A 233 -2.84 11.41 -8.41
C TYR A 233 -2.26 12.27 -7.29
N GLN A 234 -2.82 12.21 -6.08
CA GLN A 234 -2.31 12.94 -4.92
C GLN A 234 -0.94 12.44 -4.47
N LEU A 235 -0.76 11.11 -4.36
CA LEU A 235 0.51 10.51 -3.93
C LEU A 235 1.68 10.78 -4.89
N THR A 236 1.41 10.87 -6.19
CA THR A 236 2.45 11.07 -7.22
C THR A 236 2.76 12.54 -7.50
N GLY A 237 2.08 13.45 -6.82
CA GLY A 237 2.12 14.89 -7.03
C GLY A 237 3.29 15.62 -6.37
N THR A 238 4.52 15.08 -6.36
CA THR A 238 5.70 15.72 -5.76
C THR A 238 6.21 16.99 -6.47
N SER A 239 5.54 17.45 -7.50
CA SER A 239 5.88 18.71 -8.17
C SER A 239 4.65 19.61 -8.32
N SER A 240 4.83 20.91 -8.21
CA SER A 240 3.89 22.02 -8.39
C SER A 240 3.07 22.02 -9.71
N ARG A 241 2.85 20.86 -10.31
CA ARG A 241 2.20 20.63 -11.60
C ARG A 241 1.16 19.53 -11.55
N ASN A 242 0.57 19.24 -10.39
CA ASN A 242 -0.63 18.42 -10.39
C ASN A 242 -1.79 19.26 -10.93
N SER A 243 -1.97 19.24 -12.25
CA SER A 243 -2.90 20.11 -12.97
C SER A 243 -4.38 19.82 -12.69
N TYR A 244 -4.68 18.78 -11.89
CA TYR A 244 -6.07 18.35 -11.61
C TYR A 244 -6.38 18.27 -10.11
N GLU A 245 -5.52 18.73 -9.23
CA GLU A 245 -5.73 18.68 -7.78
C GLU A 245 -6.99 19.43 -7.37
N LYS A 246 -7.10 20.67 -7.85
CA LYS A 246 -8.26 21.52 -7.57
C LYS A 246 -9.55 20.93 -8.15
N GLU A 247 -9.56 20.56 -9.43
CA GLU A 247 -10.71 19.95 -10.08
C GLU A 247 -11.12 18.62 -9.43
N THR A 248 -10.13 17.87 -8.91
CA THR A 248 -10.39 16.63 -8.18
C THR A 248 -11.04 16.90 -6.83
N ALA A 249 -10.53 17.86 -6.07
CA ALA A 249 -11.14 18.27 -4.81
C ALA A 249 -12.59 18.80 -5.00
N GLU A 250 -12.80 19.68 -5.99
CA GLU A 250 -14.14 20.16 -6.37
C GLU A 250 -15.09 19.00 -6.76
N LEU A 251 -14.58 18.01 -7.51
CA LEU A 251 -15.35 16.82 -7.89
C LEU A 251 -15.76 16.00 -6.66
N LEU A 252 -14.83 15.76 -5.72
CA LEU A 252 -15.08 14.98 -4.51
C LEU A 252 -16.09 15.70 -3.58
N VAL A 253 -15.96 17.01 -3.42
CA VAL A 253 -16.94 17.83 -2.68
C VAL A 253 -18.32 17.70 -3.33
N ALA A 254 -18.41 17.91 -4.65
CA ALA A 254 -19.69 17.76 -5.36
C ALA A 254 -20.27 16.36 -5.21
N TRP A 255 -19.45 15.31 -5.29
CA TRP A 255 -19.89 13.93 -5.13
C TRP A 255 -20.44 13.66 -3.73
N ALA A 256 -19.73 14.09 -2.68
CA ALA A 256 -20.17 13.95 -1.30
C ALA A 256 -21.46 14.71 -0.99
N VAL A 257 -21.70 15.85 -1.67
CA VAL A 257 -22.89 16.71 -1.48
C VAL A 257 -24.08 16.24 -2.32
N GLU A 258 -23.86 15.83 -3.58
CA GLU A 258 -24.92 15.29 -4.47
C GLU A 258 -25.57 14.04 -3.88
N GLY A 259 -24.80 13.26 -3.12
CA GLY A 259 -25.19 12.01 -2.49
C GLY A 259 -24.64 10.79 -3.21
N GLU A 260 -24.28 9.81 -2.43
CA GLU A 260 -23.83 8.49 -2.87
C GLU A 260 -24.65 7.44 -2.11
N ASP A 261 -25.32 6.56 -2.84
CA ASP A 261 -26.24 5.58 -2.24
C ASP A 261 -25.49 4.42 -1.55
N ASP A 262 -24.28 4.11 -2.02
CA ASP A 262 -23.45 3.07 -1.41
C ASP A 262 -22.58 3.67 -0.28
N PRO A 263 -22.82 3.31 0.97
CA PRO A 263 -22.09 3.90 2.10
C PRO A 263 -20.60 3.53 2.12
N ASP A 264 -20.18 2.45 1.45
CA ASP A 264 -18.78 2.09 1.32
C ASP A 264 -18.07 3.03 0.34
N VAL A 265 -18.71 3.32 -0.81
CA VAL A 265 -18.23 4.33 -1.76
C VAL A 265 -18.21 5.71 -1.13
N LEU A 266 -19.28 6.10 -0.39
CA LEU A 266 -19.34 7.40 0.27
C LEU A 266 -18.23 7.56 1.32
N ALA A 267 -17.97 6.52 2.11
CA ALA A 267 -16.87 6.54 3.08
C ALA A 267 -15.53 6.78 2.38
N GLU A 268 -15.32 6.14 1.22
CA GLU A 268 -14.11 6.32 0.44
C GLU A 268 -14.03 7.72 -0.21
N VAL A 269 -15.15 8.29 -0.69
CA VAL A 269 -15.20 9.69 -1.17
C VAL A 269 -14.75 10.65 -0.08
N VAL A 270 -15.30 10.49 1.13
CA VAL A 270 -14.97 11.33 2.29
C VAL A 270 -13.49 11.15 2.69
N ARG A 271 -12.99 9.91 2.69
CA ARG A 271 -11.59 9.59 2.97
C ARG A 271 -10.65 10.27 1.97
N VAL A 272 -10.91 10.07 0.67
CA VAL A 272 -10.05 10.64 -0.39
C VAL A 272 -10.10 12.16 -0.38
N LEU A 273 -11.27 12.77 -0.10
CA LEU A 273 -11.38 14.24 0.04
C LEU A 273 -10.47 14.77 1.17
N GLY A 274 -10.28 14.00 2.24
CA GLY A 274 -9.39 14.37 3.35
C GLY A 274 -7.90 14.49 2.98
N GLU A 275 -7.51 13.97 1.82
CA GLU A 275 -6.15 14.12 1.29
C GLU A 275 -5.93 15.41 0.47
N PHE A 276 -7.01 16.19 0.28
CA PHE A 276 -6.99 17.42 -0.50
C PHE A 276 -7.29 18.63 0.39
N ASP A 277 -6.56 19.72 0.18
CA ASP A 277 -6.87 21.00 0.79
C ASP A 277 -8.04 21.65 0.03
N HIS A 278 -9.20 21.78 0.70
CA HIS A 278 -10.37 22.39 0.11
C HIS A 278 -11.22 23.09 1.18
N GLU A 279 -11.61 24.35 0.93
CA GLU A 279 -12.36 25.20 1.88
C GLU A 279 -13.70 24.61 2.34
N GLU A 280 -14.35 23.78 1.52
CA GLU A 280 -15.61 23.12 1.85
C GLU A 280 -15.45 21.78 2.56
N ALA A 281 -14.24 21.23 2.71
CA ALA A 281 -14.00 19.91 3.30
C ALA A 281 -14.62 19.79 4.70
N ALA A 282 -14.40 20.79 5.56
CA ALA A 282 -14.99 20.80 6.89
C ALA A 282 -16.54 20.88 6.88
N ALA A 283 -17.13 21.55 5.89
CA ALA A 283 -18.59 21.58 5.74
C ALA A 283 -19.14 20.21 5.32
N VAL A 284 -18.47 19.54 4.39
CA VAL A 284 -18.78 18.16 4.00
C VAL A 284 -18.65 17.23 5.21
N GLY A 285 -17.58 17.32 5.99
CA GLY A 285 -17.39 16.52 7.20
C GLY A 285 -18.57 16.69 8.17
N ARG A 286 -18.95 17.92 8.50
CA ARG A 286 -20.10 18.18 9.39
C ARG A 286 -21.42 17.64 8.85
N ARG A 287 -21.64 17.69 7.54
CA ARG A 287 -22.84 17.12 6.90
C ARG A 287 -22.98 15.62 7.12
N HIS A 288 -21.86 14.91 7.18
CA HIS A 288 -21.83 13.45 7.31
C HIS A 288 -21.55 12.96 8.74
N ALA A 289 -21.46 13.86 9.71
CA ALA A 289 -21.16 13.49 11.11
C ALA A 289 -22.24 12.59 11.75
N ASP A 290 -23.49 12.74 11.31
CA ASP A 290 -24.64 11.95 11.79
C ASP A 290 -25.08 10.88 10.78
N HIS A 291 -24.22 10.52 9.81
CA HIS A 291 -24.56 9.51 8.80
C HIS A 291 -24.88 8.17 9.48
N PRO A 292 -25.92 7.40 9.04
CA PRO A 292 -26.32 6.14 9.69
C PRO A 292 -25.20 5.09 9.68
N ASP A 293 -24.39 5.04 8.62
CA ASP A 293 -23.26 4.08 8.54
C ASP A 293 -22.03 4.61 9.27
N PRO A 294 -21.48 3.85 10.24
CA PRO A 294 -20.29 4.25 11.00
C PRO A 294 -19.01 4.33 10.15
N ARG A 295 -18.94 3.65 9.00
CA ARG A 295 -17.79 3.75 8.10
C ARG A 295 -17.65 5.16 7.54
N VAL A 296 -18.76 5.79 7.19
CA VAL A 296 -18.81 7.20 6.74
C VAL A 296 -18.42 8.13 7.88
N ARG A 297 -19.04 7.97 9.07
CA ARG A 297 -18.75 8.82 10.23
C ARG A 297 -17.28 8.74 10.66
N ALA A 298 -16.64 7.56 10.49
CA ALA A 298 -15.24 7.36 10.84
C ALA A 298 -14.26 8.16 9.96
N GLN A 299 -14.67 8.56 8.75
CA GLN A 299 -13.83 9.39 7.87
C GLN A 299 -13.97 10.90 8.15
N VAL A 300 -15.05 11.32 8.82
CA VAL A 300 -15.34 12.73 9.08
C VAL A 300 -14.23 13.46 9.85
N PRO A 301 -13.61 12.88 10.90
CA PRO A 301 -12.62 13.59 11.70
C PRO A 301 -11.45 14.19 10.92
N ALA A 302 -10.99 13.49 9.88
CA ALA A 302 -9.89 13.98 9.03
C ALA A 302 -10.24 15.28 8.29
N LEU A 303 -11.51 15.44 7.86
CA LEU A 303 -11.98 16.64 7.16
C LEU A 303 -12.15 17.85 8.07
N LEU A 304 -12.15 17.68 9.37
CA LEU A 304 -12.40 18.73 10.35
C LEU A 304 -11.12 19.42 10.86
N LEU A 305 -9.96 18.85 10.50
CA LEU A 305 -8.66 19.43 10.82
C LEU A 305 -8.30 20.49 9.77
N ASP A 306 -8.01 21.68 10.23
CA ASP A 306 -7.48 22.77 9.41
C ASP A 306 -5.96 22.80 9.59
N TRP A 307 -5.22 22.55 8.52
CA TRP A 307 -3.77 22.46 8.54
C TRP A 307 -3.15 23.81 8.16
N ASP A 308 -2.64 24.55 9.15
CA ASP A 308 -1.69 25.60 8.85
C ASP A 308 -0.28 24.98 8.66
N ASP A 309 0.68 25.72 8.12
CA ASP A 309 2.03 25.22 7.77
C ASP A 309 2.73 24.35 8.84
N THR A 310 2.27 24.36 10.08
CA THR A 310 2.99 23.75 11.21
C THR A 310 2.13 22.87 12.11
N ARG A 311 0.82 23.10 12.19
CA ARG A 311 -0.07 22.38 13.12
C ARG A 311 -1.50 22.30 12.60
N PRO A 312 -2.19 21.17 12.85
CA PRO A 312 -3.62 21.14 12.69
C PRO A 312 -4.30 21.98 13.78
N THR A 313 -5.31 22.73 13.38
CA THR A 313 -6.13 23.56 14.26
C THR A 313 -7.60 23.16 14.18
N LEU A 314 -8.39 23.56 15.19
CA LEU A 314 -9.82 23.27 15.25
C LEU A 314 -10.63 24.54 15.41
N GLY A 315 -11.42 24.86 14.39
CA GLY A 315 -12.48 25.85 14.55
C GLY A 315 -13.57 25.36 15.53
N ALA A 316 -14.33 26.29 16.12
CA ALA A 316 -15.34 25.97 17.14
C ALA A 316 -16.38 24.93 16.67
N ALA A 317 -16.84 25.02 15.43
CA ALA A 317 -17.81 24.08 14.87
C ALA A 317 -17.21 22.69 14.65
N ALA A 318 -15.96 22.61 14.17
CA ALA A 318 -15.21 21.35 13.99
C ALA A 318 -14.99 20.66 15.34
N ARG A 319 -14.57 21.44 16.37
CA ARG A 319 -14.39 20.96 17.73
C ARG A 319 -15.68 20.35 18.30
N ALA A 320 -16.81 21.06 18.19
CA ALA A 320 -18.09 20.56 18.68
C ALA A 320 -18.50 19.24 17.98
N THR A 321 -18.27 19.13 16.68
CA THR A 321 -18.55 17.92 15.92
C THR A 321 -17.65 16.77 16.38
N LEU A 322 -16.34 16.99 16.55
CA LEU A 322 -15.40 15.96 17.02
C LEU A 322 -15.71 15.47 18.42
N LEU A 323 -16.09 16.40 19.34
CA LEU A 323 -16.52 16.03 20.67
C LEU A 323 -17.79 15.16 20.66
N GLY A 324 -18.73 15.42 19.73
CA GLY A 324 -19.87 14.54 19.51
C GLY A 324 -19.46 13.14 19.03
N LEU A 325 -18.57 13.06 18.04
CA LEU A 325 -18.05 11.80 17.49
C LEU A 325 -17.19 11.03 18.50
N ALA A 326 -16.55 11.68 19.45
CA ALA A 326 -15.84 11.05 20.55
C ALA A 326 -16.76 10.23 21.48
N GLY A 327 -18.06 10.56 21.49
CA GLY A 327 -19.10 9.79 22.19
C GLY A 327 -19.86 8.79 21.32
N ASP A 328 -19.45 8.54 20.08
CA ASP A 328 -20.15 7.65 19.15
C ASP A 328 -20.29 6.21 19.70
N GLY A 329 -21.38 5.54 19.35
CA GLY A 329 -21.61 4.14 19.72
C GLY A 329 -20.57 3.18 19.10
N HIS A 330 -19.95 3.55 17.98
CA HIS A 330 -19.02 2.72 17.23
C HIS A 330 -17.54 3.04 17.58
N GLY A 331 -16.79 2.02 17.98
CA GLY A 331 -15.39 2.20 18.39
C GLY A 331 -14.48 2.80 17.31
N THR A 332 -14.69 2.47 16.04
CA THR A 332 -13.90 3.04 14.92
C THR A 332 -14.12 4.53 14.77
N VAL A 333 -15.35 5.03 14.99
CA VAL A 333 -15.66 6.46 14.94
C VAL A 333 -15.00 7.19 16.12
N ARG A 334 -15.12 6.63 17.35
CA ARG A 334 -14.45 7.19 18.53
C ARG A 334 -12.93 7.23 18.39
N ALA A 335 -12.34 6.17 17.77
CA ALA A 335 -10.91 6.11 17.51
C ALA A 335 -10.43 7.23 16.58
N ALA A 336 -11.14 7.44 15.46
CA ALA A 336 -10.83 8.50 14.52
C ALA A 336 -11.00 9.90 15.15
N ALA A 337 -12.08 10.11 15.92
CA ALA A 337 -12.29 11.37 16.66
C ALA A 337 -11.20 11.60 17.71
N GLY A 338 -10.80 10.55 18.42
CA GLY A 338 -9.73 10.60 19.43
C GLY A 338 -8.38 10.97 18.82
N ALA A 339 -8.04 10.37 17.67
CA ALA A 339 -6.84 10.73 16.93
C ALA A 339 -6.86 12.20 16.51
N ALA A 340 -7.95 12.69 15.90
CA ALA A 340 -8.07 14.08 15.47
C ALA A 340 -7.99 15.07 16.65
N LEU A 341 -8.71 14.80 17.75
CA LEU A 341 -8.68 15.65 18.95
C LEU A 341 -7.29 15.69 19.61
N ALA A 342 -6.60 14.54 19.67
CA ALA A 342 -5.26 14.48 20.23
C ALA A 342 -4.21 15.18 19.35
N THR A 343 -4.34 15.06 18.03
CA THR A 343 -3.44 15.71 17.05
C THR A 343 -3.55 17.23 17.11
N ALA A 344 -4.78 17.76 17.16
CA ALA A 344 -5.07 19.20 17.19
C ALA A 344 -5.30 19.76 18.59
N HIS A 345 -4.74 19.09 19.63
CA HIS A 345 -4.92 19.48 21.02
C HIS A 345 -4.39 20.89 21.29
N ASP A 346 -5.28 21.78 21.72
CA ASP A 346 -5.03 23.20 21.95
C ASP A 346 -4.96 23.59 23.44
N GLY A 347 -5.00 22.58 24.35
CA GLY A 347 -5.03 22.77 25.78
C GLY A 347 -6.41 23.12 26.34
N SER A 348 -7.46 23.14 25.52
CA SER A 348 -8.82 23.38 26.02
C SER A 348 -9.29 22.24 26.93
N PRO A 349 -9.97 22.53 28.04
CA PRO A 349 -10.39 21.51 29.01
C PRO A 349 -11.28 20.44 28.38
N GLU A 350 -12.20 20.83 27.52
CA GLU A 350 -13.17 19.93 26.88
C GLU A 350 -12.45 18.90 25.97
N VAL A 351 -11.44 19.33 25.21
CA VAL A 351 -10.64 18.45 24.36
C VAL A 351 -9.76 17.54 25.21
N THR A 352 -9.13 18.11 26.26
CA THR A 352 -8.34 17.33 27.22
C THR A 352 -9.16 16.21 27.85
N ASP A 353 -10.36 16.52 28.35
CA ASP A 353 -11.26 15.56 29.00
C ASP A 353 -11.67 14.46 28.03
N ALA A 354 -12.00 14.81 26.78
CA ALA A 354 -12.35 13.85 25.72
C ALA A 354 -11.18 12.93 25.38
N VAL A 355 -9.97 13.46 25.18
CA VAL A 355 -8.76 12.66 24.90
C VAL A 355 -8.46 11.72 26.08
N VAL A 356 -8.53 12.20 27.32
CA VAL A 356 -8.35 11.38 28.52
C VAL A 356 -9.38 10.25 28.60
N ALA A 357 -10.66 10.54 28.29
CA ALA A 357 -11.70 9.53 28.25
C ALA A 357 -11.42 8.45 27.20
N LEU A 358 -10.97 8.84 26.00
CA LEU A 358 -10.66 7.93 24.89
C LEU A 358 -9.37 7.11 25.13
N LEU A 359 -8.38 7.65 25.83
CA LEU A 359 -7.22 6.88 26.32
C LEU A 359 -7.62 5.80 27.34
N ARG A 360 -8.82 5.90 27.91
CA ARG A 360 -9.41 4.91 28.83
C ARG A 360 -10.58 4.13 28.24
N ASP A 361 -10.82 4.26 26.92
CA ASP A 361 -11.93 3.59 26.23
C ASP A 361 -11.87 2.07 26.44
N PRO A 362 -13.04 1.38 26.59
CA PRO A 362 -13.08 -0.07 26.74
C PRO A 362 -12.48 -0.81 25.53
N VAL A 363 -12.57 -0.21 24.32
CA VAL A 363 -12.06 -0.81 23.08
C VAL A 363 -10.56 -0.51 22.92
N ALA A 364 -9.75 -1.56 22.84
CA ALA A 364 -8.30 -1.44 22.73
C ALA A 364 -7.84 -0.58 21.53
N GLY A 365 -8.49 -0.76 20.36
CA GLY A 365 -8.18 0.02 19.16
C GLY A 365 -8.43 1.53 19.31
N VAL A 366 -9.41 1.95 20.11
CA VAL A 366 -9.64 3.37 20.44
C VAL A 366 -8.47 3.91 21.25
N ARG A 367 -8.08 3.19 22.30
CA ARG A 367 -6.94 3.57 23.13
C ARG A 367 -5.64 3.67 22.33
N ALA A 368 -5.40 2.68 21.44
CA ALA A 368 -4.19 2.61 20.62
C ALA A 368 -4.05 3.80 19.68
N LEU A 369 -5.08 4.11 18.87
CA LEU A 369 -5.06 5.24 17.93
C LEU A 369 -5.03 6.60 18.65
N THR A 370 -5.76 6.73 19.75
CA THR A 370 -5.71 7.96 20.54
C THR A 370 -4.33 8.15 21.20
N ALA A 371 -3.69 7.07 21.69
CA ALA A 371 -2.35 7.13 22.28
C ALA A 371 -1.28 7.44 21.22
N GLU A 372 -1.42 6.91 20.00
CA GLU A 372 -0.54 7.22 18.88
C GLU A 372 -0.55 8.71 18.56
N ALA A 373 -1.74 9.28 18.36
CA ALA A 373 -1.88 10.71 18.09
C ALA A 373 -1.43 11.58 19.27
N ALA A 374 -1.72 11.16 20.50
CA ALA A 374 -1.29 11.86 21.71
C ALA A 374 0.22 11.76 21.97
N ALA A 375 0.89 10.76 21.42
CA ALA A 375 2.32 10.53 21.63
C ALA A 375 3.20 11.70 21.15
N ASP A 376 2.84 12.30 20.01
CA ASP A 376 3.57 13.45 19.44
C ASP A 376 3.21 14.80 20.09
N GLY A 377 2.19 14.83 20.93
CA GLY A 377 1.75 16.03 21.64
C GLY A 377 2.82 16.58 22.59
N LYS A 378 2.96 17.89 22.59
CA LYS A 378 3.87 18.65 23.48
C LYS A 378 3.12 19.43 24.53
N ASP A 379 1.83 19.15 24.70
CA ASP A 379 1.04 19.81 25.73
C ASP A 379 1.58 19.45 27.12
N GLY A 380 1.67 20.44 28.01
CA GLY A 380 2.13 20.27 29.39
C GLY A 380 1.04 19.71 30.31
N THR A 381 -0.04 19.12 29.78
CA THR A 381 -1.20 18.71 30.56
C THR A 381 -0.92 17.40 31.30
N SER A 382 -0.84 17.44 32.61
CA SER A 382 -0.62 16.25 33.44
C SER A 382 -1.72 15.20 33.26
N ALA A 383 -2.94 15.61 32.97
CA ALA A 383 -4.08 14.69 32.77
C ALA A 383 -3.87 13.69 31.63
N ILE A 384 -3.31 14.13 30.49
CA ILE A 384 -2.98 13.22 29.35
C ILE A 384 -1.81 12.33 29.75
N ALA A 385 -0.76 12.88 30.37
CA ALA A 385 0.37 12.08 30.88
C ALA A 385 -0.10 10.98 31.84
N ASP A 386 -1.00 11.32 32.78
CA ASP A 386 -1.60 10.36 33.74
C ASP A 386 -2.45 9.29 33.05
N ALA A 387 -3.13 9.65 31.96
CA ALA A 387 -3.92 8.70 31.18
C ALA A 387 -3.06 7.74 30.32
N LEU A 388 -1.83 8.13 29.97
CA LEU A 388 -0.89 7.27 29.23
C LEU A 388 -0.25 6.19 30.14
N ILE A 389 -0.12 6.42 31.44
CA ILE A 389 0.54 5.46 32.37
C ILE A 389 -0.08 4.05 32.31
N PRO A 390 -1.41 3.85 32.41
CA PRO A 390 -1.98 2.53 32.33
C PRO A 390 -1.70 1.81 31.00
N LEU A 391 -1.45 2.55 29.92
CA LEU A 391 -1.19 2.00 28.60
C LEU A 391 0.23 1.42 28.45
N LEU A 392 1.12 1.69 29.40
CA LEU A 392 2.43 1.03 29.47
C LEU A 392 2.32 -0.49 29.69
N ASP A 393 1.18 -0.97 30.19
CA ASP A 393 0.87 -2.39 30.41
C ASP A 393 -0.10 -2.97 29.38
N ALA A 394 -0.36 -2.25 28.26
CA ALA A 394 -1.20 -2.75 27.19
C ALA A 394 -0.60 -4.02 26.52
N ASP A 395 -1.45 -4.91 26.03
CA ASP A 395 -1.01 -6.13 25.34
C ASP A 395 -0.19 -5.82 24.08
N ASP A 396 -0.64 -4.80 23.33
CA ASP A 396 0.01 -4.35 22.10
C ASP A 396 1.27 -3.52 22.37
N LEU A 397 2.38 -3.93 21.74
CA LEU A 397 3.67 -3.23 21.89
C LEU A 397 3.62 -1.79 21.35
N GLY A 398 2.95 -1.55 20.21
CA GLY A 398 2.83 -0.22 19.63
C GLY A 398 2.19 0.78 20.60
N THR A 399 1.13 0.35 21.27
CA THR A 399 0.44 1.15 22.30
C THR A 399 1.36 1.46 23.49
N ARG A 400 2.13 0.47 23.98
CA ARG A 400 3.12 0.70 25.06
C ARG A 400 4.21 1.67 24.65
N LEU A 401 4.74 1.54 23.41
CA LEU A 401 5.75 2.46 22.86
C LEU A 401 5.19 3.88 22.75
N ASN A 402 3.96 4.05 22.25
CA ASN A 402 3.30 5.34 22.15
C ASN A 402 3.10 5.99 23.54
N ALA A 403 2.70 5.22 24.53
CA ALA A 403 2.53 5.71 25.88
C ALA A 403 3.86 6.22 26.47
N ALA A 404 4.93 5.43 26.37
CA ALA A 404 6.25 5.83 26.88
C ALA A 404 6.81 7.03 26.11
N TYR A 405 6.64 7.04 24.77
CA TYR A 405 7.08 8.16 23.93
C TYR A 405 6.30 9.44 24.23
N GLY A 406 5.00 9.34 24.47
CA GLY A 406 4.16 10.47 24.86
C GLY A 406 4.57 11.09 26.20
N LEU A 407 5.04 10.29 27.18
CA LEU A 407 5.61 10.78 28.41
C LEU A 407 6.96 11.48 28.18
N LEU A 408 7.82 10.89 27.34
CA LEU A 408 9.10 11.49 26.96
C LEU A 408 8.92 12.85 26.28
N ARG A 409 8.00 12.94 25.33
CA ARG A 409 7.72 14.20 24.61
C ARG A 409 7.21 15.32 25.49
N ARG A 410 6.56 14.98 26.62
CA ARG A 410 6.05 15.92 27.63
C ARG A 410 7.06 16.25 28.73
N ASN A 411 8.27 15.68 28.68
CA ASN A 411 9.27 15.74 29.74
C ASN A 411 8.69 15.32 31.11
N ASP A 412 7.82 14.29 31.10
CA ASP A 412 7.20 13.80 32.34
C ASP A 412 8.25 13.14 33.23
N PRO A 413 8.24 13.37 34.53
CA PRO A 413 9.23 12.81 35.48
C PRO A 413 9.23 11.27 35.50
N ARG A 414 8.13 10.62 35.06
CA ARG A 414 7.99 9.16 35.00
C ARG A 414 8.59 8.55 33.69
N THR A 415 9.18 9.37 32.83
CA THR A 415 9.76 8.91 31.54
C THR A 415 10.78 7.77 31.73
N GLY A 416 11.66 7.87 32.73
CA GLY A 416 12.66 6.85 33.02
C GLY A 416 12.05 5.50 33.40
N GLU A 417 11.00 5.51 34.23
CA GLU A 417 10.25 4.31 34.60
C GLU A 417 9.52 3.73 33.37
N ALA A 418 8.87 4.59 32.58
CA ALA A 418 8.15 4.17 31.40
C ALA A 418 9.06 3.47 30.35
N ILE A 419 10.25 4.06 30.10
CA ILE A 419 11.26 3.44 29.20
C ILE A 419 11.75 2.11 29.77
N ALA A 420 12.00 2.04 31.10
CA ALA A 420 12.43 0.79 31.74
C ALA A 420 11.38 -0.34 31.59
N ARG A 421 10.08 -0.02 31.64
CA ARG A 421 8.96 -0.99 31.45
C ARG A 421 8.85 -1.48 30.03
N VAL A 422 9.02 -0.60 29.04
CA VAL A 422 8.86 -0.93 27.61
C VAL A 422 10.16 -1.49 27.04
N GLY A 423 11.32 -0.99 27.49
CA GLY A 423 12.66 -1.28 26.99
C GLY A 423 13.05 -0.37 25.82
N SER A 424 14.35 -0.06 25.77
CA SER A 424 14.96 0.85 24.79
C SER A 424 15.70 0.10 23.65
N HIS A 425 15.74 -1.24 23.70
CA HIS A 425 16.49 -2.02 22.72
C HIS A 425 15.70 -2.31 21.46
N THR A 426 16.40 -2.26 20.33
CA THR A 426 15.88 -2.68 19.02
C THR A 426 15.36 -4.12 19.07
N ARG A 427 14.22 -4.36 18.48
CA ARG A 427 13.55 -5.67 18.43
C ARG A 427 13.30 -6.07 16.97
N PRO A 428 13.25 -7.37 16.66
CA PRO A 428 12.88 -7.83 15.32
C PRO A 428 11.56 -7.20 14.87
N GLY A 429 11.57 -6.59 13.66
CA GLY A 429 10.44 -5.86 13.11
C GLY A 429 10.26 -4.41 13.59
N HIS A 430 11.17 -3.92 14.45
CA HIS A 430 11.19 -2.54 14.96
C HIS A 430 12.57 -1.88 14.85
N GLU A 431 13.39 -2.33 13.89
CA GLU A 431 14.79 -1.91 13.73
C GLU A 431 14.92 -0.40 13.44
N HIS A 432 13.90 0.18 12.82
CA HIS A 432 13.86 1.59 12.42
C HIS A 432 12.82 2.42 13.22
N ASP A 433 12.34 1.90 14.35
CA ASP A 433 11.35 2.62 15.16
C ASP A 433 11.99 3.84 15.83
N HIS A 434 11.56 5.03 15.41
CA HIS A 434 12.09 6.32 15.90
C HIS A 434 11.89 6.50 17.40
N ARG A 435 10.86 5.87 18.00
CA ARG A 435 10.57 5.93 19.44
C ARG A 435 11.64 5.22 20.26
N LEU A 436 12.08 4.02 19.78
CA LEU A 436 13.19 3.30 20.41
C LEU A 436 14.50 4.09 20.31
N SER A 437 14.76 4.73 19.17
CA SER A 437 15.91 5.62 19.02
C SER A 437 15.84 6.82 19.98
N ALA A 438 14.66 7.39 20.18
CA ALA A 438 14.46 8.48 21.13
C ALA A 438 14.67 8.03 22.59
N PHE A 439 14.23 6.82 22.96
CA PHE A 439 14.47 6.23 24.29
C PHE A 439 15.95 6.02 24.56
N TRP A 440 16.67 5.46 23.61
CA TRP A 440 18.11 5.26 23.71
C TRP A 440 18.85 6.60 23.89
N ASN A 441 18.52 7.61 23.11
CA ASN A 441 19.09 8.96 23.25
C ASN A 441 18.81 9.56 24.64
N TRP A 442 17.58 9.40 25.14
CA TRP A 442 17.21 9.88 26.47
C TRP A 442 18.02 9.18 27.56
N GLU A 443 18.18 7.85 27.48
CA GLU A 443 18.99 7.08 28.44
C GLU A 443 20.47 7.51 28.42
N CYS A 444 21.05 7.71 27.22
CA CYS A 444 22.43 8.19 27.11
C CYS A 444 22.61 9.54 27.77
N ASN A 445 21.72 10.50 27.48
CA ASN A 445 21.81 11.86 28.06
C ASN A 445 21.61 11.89 29.59
N ASN A 446 20.84 10.96 30.14
CA ASN A 446 20.55 10.92 31.59
C ASN A 446 21.41 9.92 32.36
N ARG A 447 22.33 9.17 31.70
CA ARG A 447 23.35 8.35 32.39
C ARG A 447 24.47 9.21 32.95
N ASP A 448 24.84 10.27 32.27
CA ASP A 448 25.94 11.16 32.65
C ASP A 448 25.55 11.98 33.91
N ASP A 449 24.27 12.30 34.08
CA ASP A 449 23.78 13.01 35.28
C ASP A 449 23.67 12.12 36.54
N ARG A 450 23.69 10.79 36.44
CA ARG A 450 23.64 9.85 37.56
C ARG A 450 25.02 9.40 38.04
N GLY A 451 26.08 9.80 37.33
CA GLY A 451 27.47 9.44 37.60
C GLY A 451 28.30 10.57 38.22
N ALA A 452 27.72 11.74 38.44
CA ALA A 452 28.29 12.86 39.13
C ALA A 452 27.60 13.00 40.50
#